data_fd8ec4f31aa803d4a04fa72204b2f89f
#
_entry.id   fd8ec4f31aa803d4a04fa72204b2f89f
#
_cell.length_a   1.000
_cell.length_b   1.000
_cell.length_c   1.000
_cell.angle_alpha   90.00
_cell.angle_beta   90.00
_cell.angle_gamma   90.00
#
_symmetry.space_group_name_H-M   'P 1'
#
loop_
_entity.id
_entity.type
_entity.pdbx_description
1 polymer ?
#
loop_
_entity_poly.entity_id
_entity_poly.type
_entity_poly.pdbx_seq_one_letter_code
_entity_poly.pdbx_strand_id
1 'polypeptide(L)'
;ATAYSYLNESLGLEDFEAFLHEPAIAEKFDFLTSTTAEWTHEDLQTNPIARKEVARSLAIFSAFAEGVSLYSSFAVLYSFQMRDLLKGIGQQMKWSVRDESLHSKMGCQLFRHMCDEYPELLDECKESITKAAELIVQLETNFIDMIFEQGDLENLEKEDLLSLIHI
;
A
#
# COMPACT_ATOMS: atom_id res chain seq x y z
N ALA A 1 -11.92 4.01 10.06
CA ALA A 1 -13.13 3.18 9.83
C ALA A 1 -14.41 4.03 9.88
N THR A 2 -14.71 4.70 11.00
CA THR A 2 -15.99 5.41 11.22
C THR A 2 -16.31 6.46 10.15
N ALA A 3 -15.32 7.27 9.72
CA ALA A 3 -15.56 8.33 8.72
C ALA A 3 -15.95 7.75 7.36
N TYR A 4 -15.36 6.63 6.95
CA TYR A 4 -15.69 5.95 5.71
C TYR A 4 -17.05 5.25 5.77
N SER A 5 -17.43 4.71 6.94
CA SER A 5 -18.75 4.14 7.14
C SER A 5 -19.84 5.21 6.97
N TYR A 6 -19.67 6.39 7.53
CA TYR A 6 -20.60 7.50 7.35
C TYR A 6 -20.68 7.99 5.90
N LEU A 7 -19.53 8.00 5.19
CA LEU A 7 -19.54 8.37 3.77
C LEU A 7 -20.34 7.37 2.95
N ASN A 8 -20.12 6.06 3.14
CA ASN A 8 -20.84 5.01 2.44
C ASN A 8 -22.34 5.07 2.72
N GLU A 9 -22.73 5.23 3.98
CA GLU A 9 -24.13 5.41 4.37
C GLU A 9 -24.76 6.65 3.69
N SER A 10 -24.03 7.77 3.66
CA SER A 10 -24.48 9.01 3.03
C SER A 10 -24.63 8.89 1.52
N LEU A 11 -23.85 8.03 0.86
CA LEU A 11 -23.91 7.76 -0.56
C LEU A 11 -24.90 6.63 -0.91
N GLY A 12 -25.54 6.01 0.08
CA GLY A 12 -26.46 4.89 -0.11
C GLY A 12 -25.79 3.61 -0.61
N LEU A 13 -24.51 3.42 -0.32
CA LEU A 13 -23.77 2.21 -0.67
C LEU A 13 -24.12 1.13 0.35
N GLU A 14 -24.99 0.20 -0.05
CA GLU A 14 -25.46 -0.89 0.82
C GLU A 14 -24.44 -1.99 1.00
N ASP A 15 -23.57 -2.20 0.00
CA ASP A 15 -22.54 -3.23 0.01
C ASP A 15 -21.15 -2.61 0.22
N PHE A 16 -20.74 -2.58 1.48
CA PHE A 16 -19.41 -2.08 1.85
C PHE A 16 -18.27 -2.96 1.34
N GLU A 17 -18.54 -4.22 1.04
CA GLU A 17 -17.55 -5.20 0.59
C GLU A 17 -17.56 -5.39 -0.94
N ALA A 18 -18.43 -4.68 -1.68
CA ALA A 18 -18.51 -4.80 -3.14
C ALA A 18 -17.17 -4.57 -3.85
N PHE A 19 -16.31 -3.71 -3.28
CA PHE A 19 -14.97 -3.44 -3.82
C PHE A 19 -14.06 -4.68 -3.84
N LEU A 20 -14.28 -5.66 -2.97
CA LEU A 20 -13.51 -6.90 -2.95
C LEU A 20 -13.82 -7.81 -4.15
N HIS A 21 -14.89 -7.54 -4.88
CA HIS A 21 -15.23 -8.24 -6.11
C HIS A 21 -14.61 -7.60 -7.36
N GLU A 22 -13.99 -6.42 -7.21
CA GLU A 22 -13.23 -5.80 -8.29
C GLU A 22 -11.86 -6.48 -8.41
N PRO A 23 -11.52 -7.11 -9.56
CA PRO A 23 -10.32 -7.92 -9.70
C PRO A 23 -9.04 -7.16 -9.32
N ALA A 24 -8.89 -5.90 -9.76
CA ALA A 24 -7.71 -5.10 -9.48
C ALA A 24 -7.52 -4.81 -7.98
N ILE A 25 -8.61 -4.70 -7.21
CA ILE A 25 -8.56 -4.50 -5.76
C ILE A 25 -8.30 -5.82 -5.04
N ALA A 26 -8.98 -6.89 -5.45
CA ALA A 26 -8.80 -8.22 -4.89
C ALA A 26 -7.35 -8.71 -5.04
N GLU A 27 -6.75 -8.56 -6.22
CA GLU A 27 -5.36 -8.92 -6.47
C GLU A 27 -4.37 -8.12 -5.60
N LYS A 28 -4.61 -6.83 -5.38
CA LYS A 28 -3.81 -6.02 -4.45
C LYS A 28 -3.94 -6.53 -3.02
N PHE A 29 -5.15 -6.83 -2.57
CA PHE A 29 -5.40 -7.34 -1.24
C PHE A 29 -4.71 -8.70 -1.02
N ASP A 30 -4.83 -9.61 -1.97
CA ASP A 30 -4.19 -10.92 -1.93
C ASP A 30 -2.66 -10.81 -1.89
N PHE A 31 -2.09 -9.90 -2.69
CA PHE A 31 -0.65 -9.63 -2.64
C PHE A 31 -0.22 -9.17 -1.25
N LEU A 32 -0.89 -8.16 -0.69
CA LEU A 32 -0.52 -7.58 0.61
C LEU A 32 -0.66 -8.61 1.75
N THR A 33 -1.73 -9.39 1.75
CA THR A 33 -1.94 -10.44 2.79
C THR A 33 -0.96 -11.59 2.66
N SER A 34 -0.56 -11.97 1.43
CA SER A 34 0.42 -13.03 1.17
C SER A 34 1.85 -12.68 1.60
N THR A 35 2.15 -11.40 1.82
CA THR A 35 3.49 -10.94 2.22
C THR A 35 3.70 -10.92 3.73
N THR A 36 2.66 -11.12 4.53
CA THR A 36 2.76 -11.14 5.99
C THR A 36 3.41 -12.42 6.50
N ALA A 37 4.22 -12.30 7.55
CA ALA A 37 4.89 -13.41 8.21
C ALA A 37 4.54 -13.41 9.71
N GLU A 38 4.16 -14.57 10.24
CA GLU A 38 3.80 -14.75 11.65
C GLU A 38 4.87 -15.61 12.34
N TRP A 39 5.78 -14.96 13.06
CA TRP A 39 6.85 -15.60 13.81
C TRP A 39 6.96 -15.00 15.23
N THR A 40 7.38 -15.79 16.18
CA THR A 40 7.62 -15.33 17.55
C THR A 40 8.97 -14.62 17.67
N HIS A 41 9.16 -13.86 18.75
CA HIS A 41 10.46 -13.25 19.05
C HIS A 41 11.57 -14.29 19.23
N GLU A 42 11.27 -15.45 19.83
CA GLU A 42 12.21 -16.54 20.01
C GLU A 42 12.65 -17.15 18.68
N ASP A 43 11.70 -17.29 17.72
CA ASP A 43 12.00 -17.77 16.38
C ASP A 43 12.98 -16.85 15.66
N LEU A 44 12.82 -15.52 15.80
CA LEU A 44 13.74 -14.57 15.20
C LEU A 44 15.17 -14.69 15.74
N GLN A 45 15.34 -15.09 16.99
CA GLN A 45 16.67 -15.27 17.57
C GLN A 45 17.35 -16.57 17.13
N THR A 46 16.57 -17.63 16.93
CA THR A 46 17.11 -18.99 16.77
C THR A 46 16.97 -19.56 15.35
N ASN A 47 16.01 -19.04 14.54
CA ASN A 47 15.67 -19.60 13.24
C ASN A 47 16.02 -18.65 12.09
N PRO A 48 17.04 -18.97 11.25
CA PRO A 48 17.38 -18.16 10.08
C PRO A 48 16.25 -18.00 9.06
N ILE A 49 15.39 -19.00 8.89
CA ILE A 49 14.24 -18.94 7.97
C ILE A 49 13.24 -17.91 8.48
N ALA A 50 12.94 -17.91 9.78
CA ALA A 50 12.06 -16.91 10.38
C ALA A 50 12.60 -15.50 10.19
N ARG A 51 13.90 -15.26 10.42
CA ARG A 51 14.53 -13.97 10.17
C ARG A 51 14.38 -13.50 8.75
N LYS A 52 14.65 -14.37 7.77
CA LYS A 52 14.52 -14.07 6.35
C LYS A 52 13.07 -13.71 5.98
N GLU A 53 12.10 -14.50 6.42
CA GLU A 53 10.70 -14.26 6.10
C GLU A 53 10.18 -12.95 6.72
N VAL A 54 10.55 -12.67 7.97
CA VAL A 54 10.18 -11.41 8.63
C VAL A 54 10.87 -10.22 7.97
N ALA A 55 12.16 -10.31 7.67
CA ALA A 55 12.90 -9.25 6.98
C ALA A 55 12.29 -8.96 5.60
N ARG A 56 11.99 -10.00 4.82
CA ARG A 56 11.32 -9.89 3.51
C ARG A 56 9.95 -9.24 3.65
N SER A 57 9.11 -9.73 4.57
CA SER A 57 7.77 -9.22 4.83
C SER A 57 7.82 -7.75 5.23
N LEU A 58 8.70 -7.40 6.15
CA LEU A 58 8.90 -6.03 6.62
C LEU A 58 9.31 -5.08 5.47
N ALA A 59 10.29 -5.49 4.64
CA ALA A 59 10.74 -4.68 3.51
C ALA A 59 9.62 -4.48 2.48
N ILE A 60 8.91 -5.54 2.08
CA ILE A 60 7.85 -5.48 1.09
C ILE A 60 6.67 -4.64 1.60
N PHE A 61 6.22 -4.90 2.82
CA PHE A 61 5.08 -4.19 3.39
C PHE A 61 5.39 -2.68 3.54
N SER A 62 6.53 -2.35 4.14
CA SER A 62 6.88 -0.95 4.40
C SER A 62 7.20 -0.15 3.14
N ALA A 63 7.91 -0.75 2.17
CA ALA A 63 8.26 -0.05 0.95
C ALA A 63 7.09 0.04 -0.04
N PHE A 64 6.29 -1.02 -0.17
CA PHE A 64 5.33 -1.14 -1.26
C PHE A 64 3.86 -1.01 -0.81
N ALA A 65 3.46 -1.61 0.31
CA ALA A 65 2.12 -1.41 0.83
C ALA A 65 1.93 0.03 1.30
N GLU A 66 2.75 0.47 2.24
CA GLU A 66 2.66 1.78 2.87
C GLU A 66 3.34 2.89 2.06
N GLY A 67 4.35 2.54 1.25
CA GLY A 67 5.12 3.51 0.45
C GLY A 67 4.60 3.74 -0.98
N VAL A 68 3.82 2.84 -1.55
CA VAL A 68 3.34 2.92 -2.95
C VAL A 68 1.85 2.67 -3.04
N SER A 69 1.36 1.52 -2.56
CA SER A 69 0.02 0.99 -2.86
C SER A 69 -1.16 1.87 -2.39
N LEU A 70 -0.96 2.71 -1.39
CA LEU A 70 -2.00 3.59 -0.85
C LEU A 70 -2.06 4.95 -1.55
N TYR A 71 -0.99 5.38 -2.20
CA TYR A 71 -0.85 6.77 -2.66
C TYR A 71 -1.74 7.11 -3.84
N SER A 72 -1.98 6.18 -4.77
CA SER A 72 -2.94 6.37 -5.87
C SER A 72 -4.35 6.63 -5.33
N SER A 73 -4.80 5.82 -4.36
CA SER A 73 -6.09 5.99 -3.70
C SER A 73 -6.18 7.32 -2.95
N PHE A 74 -5.10 7.72 -2.26
CA PHE A 74 -5.05 9.01 -1.57
C PHE A 74 -5.14 10.18 -2.54
N ALA A 75 -4.46 10.12 -3.68
CA ALA A 75 -4.50 11.17 -4.69
C ALA A 75 -5.91 11.33 -5.28
N VAL A 76 -6.59 10.22 -5.58
CA VAL A 76 -7.99 10.23 -6.04
C VAL A 76 -8.89 10.90 -5.01
N LEU A 77 -8.83 10.47 -3.74
CA LEU A 77 -9.65 11.06 -2.67
C LEU A 77 -9.30 12.53 -2.41
N TYR A 78 -8.04 12.90 -2.58
CA TYR A 78 -7.58 14.28 -2.43
C TYR A 78 -8.08 15.19 -3.55
N SER A 79 -8.25 14.66 -4.78
CA SER A 79 -8.76 15.42 -5.93
C SER A 79 -10.16 15.99 -5.67
N PHE A 80 -10.99 15.31 -4.88
CA PHE A 80 -12.31 15.82 -4.47
C PHE A 80 -12.19 17.07 -3.59
N GLN A 81 -11.20 17.13 -2.71
CA GLN A 81 -10.98 18.32 -1.86
C GLN A 81 -10.59 19.54 -2.69
N MET A 82 -9.83 19.36 -3.77
CA MET A 82 -9.48 20.46 -4.69
C MET A 82 -10.69 21.07 -5.37
N ARG A 83 -11.79 20.33 -5.46
CA ARG A 83 -13.09 20.77 -6.01
C ARG A 83 -14.07 21.23 -4.91
N ASP A 84 -13.59 21.50 -3.73
CA ASP A 84 -14.42 21.85 -2.55
C ASP A 84 -15.39 20.73 -2.10
N LEU A 85 -15.19 19.50 -2.58
CA LEU A 85 -15.98 18.33 -2.22
C LEU A 85 -15.27 17.50 -1.15
N LEU A 86 -16.03 16.74 -0.37
CA LEU A 86 -15.52 15.77 0.62
C LEU A 86 -14.38 16.28 1.52
N LYS A 87 -14.43 17.53 1.96
CA LYS A 87 -13.37 18.22 2.73
C LYS A 87 -12.91 17.44 3.97
N GLY A 88 -13.86 16.78 4.67
CA GLY A 88 -13.53 15.93 5.82
C GLY A 88 -12.68 14.72 5.43
N ILE A 89 -12.97 14.09 4.31
CA ILE A 89 -12.19 12.97 3.76
C ILE A 89 -10.81 13.45 3.35
N GLY A 90 -10.71 14.57 2.62
CA GLY A 90 -9.43 15.16 2.23
C GLY A 90 -8.54 15.49 3.44
N GLN A 91 -9.12 16.02 4.53
CA GLN A 91 -8.36 16.26 5.75
C GLN A 91 -7.88 14.96 6.40
N GLN A 92 -8.68 13.89 6.37
CA GLN A 92 -8.29 12.59 6.87
C GLN A 92 -7.18 11.98 6.01
N MET A 93 -7.26 12.08 4.68
CA MET A 93 -6.19 11.65 3.77
C MET A 93 -4.87 12.35 4.07
N LYS A 94 -4.90 13.65 4.37
CA LYS A 94 -3.69 14.40 4.74
C LYS A 94 -3.01 13.83 6.01
N TRP A 95 -3.78 13.38 6.97
CA TRP A 95 -3.22 12.71 8.15
C TRP A 95 -2.72 11.32 7.83
N SER A 96 -3.47 10.51 7.07
CA SER A 96 -3.06 9.18 6.63
C SER A 96 -1.74 9.22 5.85
N VAL A 97 -1.60 10.09 4.86
CA VAL A 97 -0.35 10.26 4.09
C VAL A 97 0.85 10.53 5.01
N ARG A 98 0.65 11.33 6.06
CA ARG A 98 1.72 11.61 7.03
C ARG A 98 2.08 10.38 7.85
N ASP A 99 1.08 9.63 8.31
CA ASP A 99 1.29 8.42 9.11
C ASP A 99 1.93 7.33 8.26
N GLU A 100 1.42 7.06 7.04
CA GLU A 100 1.99 6.05 6.14
C GLU A 100 3.42 6.39 5.71
N SER A 101 3.72 7.67 5.51
CA SER A 101 5.10 8.11 5.24
C SER A 101 6.05 7.84 6.41
N LEU A 102 5.56 7.89 7.64
CA LEU A 102 6.33 7.55 8.84
C LEU A 102 6.51 6.04 8.96
N HIS A 103 5.43 5.27 8.78
CA HIS A 103 5.44 3.81 8.84
C HIS A 103 6.40 3.23 7.80
N SER A 104 6.30 3.67 6.55
CA SER A 104 7.19 3.26 5.46
C SER A 104 8.68 3.52 5.81
N LYS A 105 8.99 4.74 6.28
CA LYS A 105 10.37 5.07 6.69
C LYS A 105 10.86 4.21 7.84
N MET A 106 10.05 4.04 8.87
CA MET A 106 10.43 3.26 10.05
C MET A 106 10.62 1.78 9.73
N GLY A 107 9.72 1.19 8.95
CA GLY A 107 9.82 -0.20 8.56
C GLY A 107 11.01 -0.47 7.63
N CYS A 108 11.28 0.42 6.66
CA CYS A 108 12.49 0.35 5.84
C CYS A 108 13.78 0.51 6.68
N GLN A 109 13.74 1.36 7.71
CA GLN A 109 14.87 1.49 8.63
C GLN A 109 15.07 0.23 9.47
N LEU A 110 13.98 -0.37 9.95
CA LEU A 110 14.04 -1.62 10.71
C LEU A 110 14.60 -2.76 9.86
N PHE A 111 14.19 -2.88 8.59
CA PHE A 111 14.81 -3.82 7.65
C PHE A 111 16.33 -3.60 7.53
N ARG A 112 16.78 -2.36 7.41
CA ARG A 112 18.21 -2.05 7.34
C ARG A 112 18.94 -2.46 8.62
N HIS A 113 18.37 -2.21 9.80
CA HIS A 113 18.93 -2.68 11.07
C HIS A 113 19.02 -4.20 11.14
N MET A 114 18.02 -4.93 10.64
CA MET A 114 18.11 -6.38 10.53
C MET A 114 19.24 -6.82 9.61
N CYS A 115 19.46 -6.14 8.49
CA CYS A 115 20.58 -6.44 7.59
C CYS A 115 21.94 -6.04 8.19
N ASP A 116 22.02 -5.02 9.03
CA ASP A 116 23.25 -4.67 9.75
C ASP A 116 23.62 -5.75 10.78
N GLU A 117 22.63 -6.36 11.43
CA GLU A 117 22.82 -7.45 12.40
C GLU A 117 23.05 -8.80 11.72
N TYR A 118 22.36 -9.04 10.59
CA TYR A 118 22.39 -10.28 9.78
C TYR A 118 22.65 -9.93 8.32
N PRO A 119 23.92 -9.70 7.90
CA PRO A 119 24.25 -9.18 6.57
C PRO A 119 23.78 -10.07 5.39
N GLU A 120 23.65 -11.37 5.61
CA GLU A 120 23.16 -12.32 4.62
C GLU A 120 21.74 -12.02 4.15
N LEU A 121 20.90 -11.39 4.98
CA LEU A 121 19.52 -11.07 4.66
C LEU A 121 19.39 -10.16 3.42
N LEU A 122 20.35 -9.29 3.20
CA LEU A 122 20.32 -8.38 2.05
C LEU A 122 20.33 -9.15 0.73
N ASP A 123 21.23 -10.11 0.59
CA ASP A 123 21.34 -10.94 -0.62
C ASP A 123 20.18 -11.94 -0.71
N GLU A 124 19.80 -12.55 0.43
CA GLU A 124 18.73 -13.53 0.47
C GLU A 124 17.34 -12.95 0.16
N CYS A 125 17.07 -11.70 0.52
CA CYS A 125 15.79 -11.04 0.27
C CYS A 125 15.73 -10.29 -1.07
N LYS A 126 16.86 -9.98 -1.68
CA LYS A 126 16.97 -9.11 -2.85
C LYS A 126 16.05 -9.53 -4.01
N GLU A 127 16.09 -10.79 -4.41
CA GLU A 127 15.28 -11.28 -5.54
C GLU A 127 13.78 -11.16 -5.26
N SER A 128 13.35 -11.54 -4.04
CA SER A 128 11.95 -11.49 -3.66
C SER A 128 11.42 -10.06 -3.52
N ILE A 129 12.24 -9.14 -3.02
CA ILE A 129 11.91 -7.71 -2.94
C ILE A 129 11.80 -7.11 -4.34
N THR A 130 12.72 -7.44 -5.25
CA THR A 130 12.67 -6.96 -6.64
C THR A 130 11.41 -7.45 -7.35
N LYS A 131 11.07 -8.74 -7.23
CA LYS A 131 9.83 -9.29 -7.80
C LYS A 131 8.58 -8.64 -7.21
N ALA A 132 8.59 -8.36 -5.92
CA ALA A 132 7.49 -7.65 -5.27
C ALA A 132 7.35 -6.21 -5.78
N ALA A 133 8.47 -5.51 -6.04
CA ALA A 133 8.46 -4.17 -6.64
C ALA A 133 7.84 -4.17 -8.04
N GLU A 134 8.24 -5.12 -8.89
CA GLU A 134 7.68 -5.27 -10.23
C GLU A 134 6.17 -5.58 -10.19
N LEU A 135 5.77 -6.48 -9.30
CA LEU A 135 4.38 -6.87 -9.14
C LEU A 135 3.51 -5.72 -8.62
N ILE A 136 3.96 -4.97 -7.62
CA ILE A 136 3.16 -3.87 -7.07
C ILE A 136 2.97 -2.74 -8.10
N VAL A 137 3.96 -2.45 -8.94
CA VAL A 137 3.81 -1.50 -10.04
C VAL A 137 2.72 -1.97 -11.01
N GLN A 138 2.69 -3.26 -11.34
CA GLN A 138 1.65 -3.80 -12.19
C GLN A 138 0.27 -3.73 -11.55
N LEU A 139 0.15 -4.10 -10.27
CA LEU A 139 -1.10 -4.06 -9.53
C LEU A 139 -1.64 -2.63 -9.38
N GLU A 140 -0.75 -1.65 -9.12
CA GLU A 140 -1.14 -0.24 -9.07
C GLU A 140 -1.56 0.28 -10.46
N THR A 141 -0.88 -0.13 -11.52
CA THR A 141 -1.28 0.20 -12.89
C THR A 141 -2.68 -0.32 -13.20
N ASN A 142 -2.95 -1.59 -12.89
CA ASN A 142 -4.28 -2.19 -13.07
C ASN A 142 -5.37 -1.43 -12.27
N PHE A 143 -5.05 -1.04 -11.04
CA PHE A 143 -5.95 -0.27 -10.20
C PHE A 143 -6.24 1.12 -10.78
N ILE A 144 -5.22 1.82 -11.28
CA ILE A 144 -5.37 3.12 -11.93
C ILE A 144 -6.19 2.97 -13.23
N ASP A 145 -5.93 1.95 -14.03
CA ASP A 145 -6.68 1.64 -15.24
C ASP A 145 -8.17 1.45 -14.93
N MET A 146 -8.49 0.65 -13.92
CA MET A 146 -9.85 0.42 -13.44
C MET A 146 -10.57 1.72 -13.06
N ILE A 147 -9.88 2.65 -12.37
CA ILE A 147 -10.46 3.95 -11.99
C ILE A 147 -10.84 4.76 -13.24
N PHE A 148 -9.95 4.83 -14.22
CA PHE A 148 -10.18 5.63 -15.42
C PHE A 148 -11.09 4.95 -16.47
N GLU A 149 -11.38 3.65 -16.36
CA GLU A 149 -12.45 2.99 -17.11
C GLU A 149 -13.85 3.53 -16.76
N GLN A 150 -14.02 4.07 -15.55
CA GLN A 150 -15.28 4.69 -15.13
C GLN A 150 -15.45 6.13 -15.65
N GLY A 151 -14.43 6.71 -16.24
CA GLY A 151 -14.40 8.07 -16.80
C GLY A 151 -13.26 8.91 -16.24
N ASP A 152 -13.07 10.09 -16.84
CA ASP A 152 -12.02 11.02 -16.44
C ASP A 152 -12.31 11.65 -15.07
N LEU A 153 -11.25 11.88 -14.32
CA LEU A 153 -11.30 12.60 -13.05
C LEU A 153 -10.97 14.07 -13.29
N GLU A 154 -11.82 14.97 -12.82
CA GLU A 154 -11.58 16.40 -12.92
C GLU A 154 -10.34 16.82 -12.10
N ASN A 155 -9.40 17.50 -12.73
CA ASN A 155 -8.12 17.97 -12.15
C ASN A 155 -7.16 16.85 -11.69
N LEU A 156 -7.29 15.65 -12.22
CA LEU A 156 -6.36 14.55 -11.99
C LEU A 156 -6.30 13.69 -13.24
N GLU A 157 -5.16 13.68 -13.91
CA GLU A 157 -4.97 12.87 -15.10
C GLU A 157 -4.38 11.48 -14.74
N LYS A 158 -4.62 10.51 -15.60
CA LYS A 158 -4.09 9.14 -15.41
C LYS A 158 -2.58 9.14 -15.29
N GLU A 159 -1.90 9.95 -16.10
CA GLU A 159 -0.45 10.10 -16.11
C GLU A 159 0.09 10.64 -14.80
N ASP A 160 -0.66 11.50 -14.11
CA ASP A 160 -0.29 12.01 -12.78
C ASP A 160 -0.23 10.86 -11.77
N LEU A 161 -1.23 9.96 -11.78
CA LEU A 161 -1.23 8.79 -10.89
C LEU A 161 -0.14 7.79 -11.27
N LEU A 162 0.06 7.52 -12.56
CA LEU A 162 1.12 6.63 -13.02
C LEU A 162 2.51 7.17 -12.62
N SER A 163 2.69 8.48 -12.59
CA SER A 163 3.96 9.10 -12.15
C SER A 163 4.28 8.85 -10.66
N LEU A 164 3.26 8.61 -9.83
CA LEU A 164 3.46 8.31 -8.39
C LEU A 164 4.05 6.91 -8.14
N ILE A 165 3.84 5.98 -9.06
CA ILE A 165 4.27 4.58 -8.92
C ILE A 165 5.56 4.26 -9.70
N HIS A 166 6.00 5.15 -10.59
CA HIS A 166 7.28 5.03 -11.29
C HIS A 166 8.37 5.74 -10.49
N ILE A 167 8.94 5.01 -9.54
CA ILE A 167 10.06 5.48 -8.71
C ILE A 167 11.38 4.98 -9.30
#